data_744b09fcb31dd458d4f152d19c2788db
#
_entry.id   744b09fcb31dd458d4f152d19c2788db
#
_cell.length_a   1.000
_cell.length_b   1.000
_cell.length_c   1.000
_cell.angle_alpha   90.00
_cell.angle_beta   90.00
_cell.angle_gamma   90.00
#
_symmetry.space_group_name_H-M   'P 1'
#
loop_
_entity.id
_entity.type
_entity.pdbx_description
1 polymer ?
#
loop_
_entity_poly.entity_id
_entity_poly.type
_entity_poly.pdbx_seq_one_letter_code
_entity_poly.pdbx_strand_id
1 'polypeptide(L)'
;MPTDSIEVAVRNRLLATGGVTALVGQRVYPDARAQGGAVPCLITGIQSEQKVQAFVATGLTTCRFEVSAVARTRADAQAVATAVMLALNGWTGTDGSITVQQFLHSNTMTAYQDPISGESAGTFVSQLVFSVHYAG
;
A
#
# COMPACT_ATOMS: atom_id res chain seq x y z
N MET A 1 -10.57 15.52 2.93
CA MET A 1 -11.39 14.31 3.14
C MET A 1 -11.07 13.73 4.50
N PRO A 2 -12.07 13.53 5.38
CA PRO A 2 -11.80 12.91 6.67
C PRO A 2 -11.30 11.48 6.47
N THR A 3 -10.34 11.07 7.29
CA THR A 3 -9.76 9.75 7.25
C THR A 3 -10.51 8.83 8.21
N ASP A 4 -11.22 7.84 7.68
CA ASP A 4 -12.02 6.91 8.45
C ASP A 4 -11.43 5.51 8.53
N SER A 5 -10.37 5.24 7.74
CA SER A 5 -9.78 3.92 7.66
C SER A 5 -8.28 3.99 7.44
N ILE A 6 -7.61 2.90 7.81
CA ILE A 6 -6.16 2.76 7.56
C ILE A 6 -5.85 2.81 6.06
N GLU A 7 -6.75 2.30 5.22
CA GLU A 7 -6.56 2.33 3.76
C GLU A 7 -6.46 3.76 3.24
N VAL A 8 -7.35 4.64 3.70
CA VAL A 8 -7.32 6.06 3.33
C VAL A 8 -6.08 6.74 3.89
N ALA A 9 -5.70 6.43 5.12
CA ALA A 9 -4.49 7.00 5.74
C ALA A 9 -3.24 6.63 4.94
N VAL A 10 -3.11 5.37 4.53
CA VAL A 10 -1.98 4.89 3.71
C VAL A 10 -1.98 5.59 2.35
N ARG A 11 -3.14 5.67 1.70
CA ARG A 11 -3.27 6.35 0.41
C ARG A 11 -2.84 7.82 0.51
N ASN A 12 -3.30 8.51 1.54
CA ASN A 12 -2.93 9.90 1.78
C ASN A 12 -1.42 10.05 1.99
N ARG A 13 -0.82 9.14 2.75
CA ARG A 13 0.64 9.12 2.97
C ARG A 13 1.40 8.94 1.67
N LEU A 14 0.98 7.99 0.84
CA LEU A 14 1.63 7.72 -0.45
C LEU A 14 1.51 8.90 -1.40
N LEU A 15 0.33 9.52 -1.48
CA LEU A 15 0.10 10.67 -2.35
C LEU A 15 0.81 11.94 -1.84
N ALA A 16 1.14 12.01 -0.56
CA ALA A 16 1.90 13.12 0.02
C ALA A 16 3.41 12.92 -0.13
N THR A 17 3.88 11.75 -0.58
CA THR A 17 5.29 11.44 -0.71
C THR A 17 5.77 11.68 -2.14
N GLY A 18 6.60 12.69 -2.34
CA GLY A 18 7.08 13.09 -3.66
C GLY A 18 7.81 12.00 -4.42
N GLY A 19 8.59 11.16 -3.71
CA GLY A 19 9.29 10.03 -4.33
C GLY A 19 8.36 8.97 -4.91
N VAL A 20 7.16 8.82 -4.34
CA VAL A 20 6.14 7.91 -4.84
C VAL A 20 5.38 8.55 -6.01
N THR A 21 4.90 9.78 -5.83
CA THR A 21 4.11 10.46 -6.87
C THR A 21 4.91 10.77 -8.11
N ALA A 22 6.23 10.92 -8.00
CA ALA A 22 7.10 11.09 -9.17
C ALA A 22 7.07 9.86 -10.10
N LEU A 23 6.79 8.68 -9.55
CA LEU A 23 6.76 7.43 -10.31
C LEU A 23 5.35 7.02 -10.73
N VAL A 24 4.36 7.18 -9.86
CA VAL A 24 3.00 6.68 -10.11
C VAL A 24 1.95 7.79 -10.25
N GLY A 25 2.30 9.05 -9.98
CA GLY A 25 1.32 10.14 -9.98
C GLY A 25 0.23 9.90 -8.95
N GLN A 26 -1.01 9.97 -9.38
CA GLN A 26 -2.19 9.73 -8.55
C GLN A 26 -2.73 8.29 -8.68
N ARG A 27 -1.99 7.41 -9.34
CA ARG A 27 -2.45 6.06 -9.66
C ARG A 27 -2.24 5.11 -8.48
N VAL A 28 -3.00 5.34 -7.43
CA VAL A 28 -3.06 4.49 -6.22
C VAL A 28 -4.50 3.99 -6.11
N TYR A 29 -4.69 2.69 -6.31
CA TYR A 29 -6.02 2.08 -6.38
C TYR A 29 -6.25 1.12 -5.21
N PRO A 30 -7.45 1.13 -4.60
CA PRO A 30 -7.80 0.12 -3.62
C PRO A 30 -8.17 -1.20 -4.32
N ASP A 31 -7.68 -2.31 -3.79
CA ASP A 31 -8.01 -3.69 -4.13
C ASP A 31 -7.66 -4.12 -5.54
N ALA A 32 -7.91 -3.31 -6.58
CA ALA A 32 -7.62 -3.69 -7.95
C ALA A 32 -7.35 -2.49 -8.84
N ARG A 33 -6.52 -2.71 -9.85
CA ARG A 33 -6.26 -1.74 -10.91
C ARG A 33 -7.46 -1.69 -11.86
N ALA A 34 -7.86 -0.49 -12.27
CA ALA A 34 -8.87 -0.35 -13.31
C ALA A 34 -8.39 -1.00 -14.61
N GLN A 35 -9.27 -1.67 -15.33
CA GLN A 35 -8.96 -2.27 -16.61
C GLN A 35 -8.46 -1.19 -17.58
N GLY A 36 -7.31 -1.45 -18.21
CA GLY A 36 -6.68 -0.47 -19.08
C GLY A 36 -6.03 0.70 -18.34
N GLY A 37 -5.96 0.64 -17.02
CA GLY A 37 -5.31 1.67 -16.21
C GLY A 37 -3.82 1.78 -16.50
N ALA A 38 -3.29 3.00 -16.47
CA ALA A 38 -1.89 3.27 -16.74
C ALA A 38 -0.98 2.64 -15.68
N VAL A 39 0.18 2.18 -16.10
CA VAL A 39 1.25 1.72 -15.21
C VAL A 39 2.48 2.61 -15.42
N PRO A 40 3.35 2.79 -14.42
CA PRO A 40 3.29 2.17 -13.10
C PRO A 40 2.15 2.69 -12.23
N CYS A 41 1.67 1.81 -11.35
CA CYS A 41 0.62 2.16 -10.38
C CYS A 41 0.80 1.37 -9.10
N LEU A 42 0.03 1.73 -8.08
CA LEU A 42 -0.01 1.03 -6.80
C LEU A 42 -1.41 0.50 -6.56
N ILE A 43 -1.48 -0.71 -6.00
CA ILE A 43 -2.72 -1.32 -5.54
C ILE A 43 -2.56 -1.58 -4.05
N THR A 44 -3.49 -1.10 -3.25
CA THR A 44 -3.45 -1.25 -1.80
C THR A 44 -4.58 -2.15 -1.32
N GLY A 45 -4.34 -2.89 -0.24
CA GLY A 45 -5.36 -3.76 0.34
C GLY A 45 -4.99 -4.22 1.74
N ILE A 46 -5.99 -4.69 2.47
CA ILE A 46 -5.82 -5.32 3.78
C ILE A 46 -5.92 -6.82 3.59
N GLN A 47 -4.86 -7.55 3.96
CA GLN A 47 -4.90 -9.02 3.92
C GLN A 47 -5.66 -9.58 5.11
N SER A 48 -5.45 -9.02 6.30
CA SER A 48 -6.11 -9.46 7.51
C SER A 48 -6.11 -8.33 8.52
N GLU A 49 -7.10 -8.32 9.39
CA GLU A 49 -7.26 -7.30 10.41
C GLU A 49 -7.75 -7.97 11.70
N GLN A 50 -7.16 -7.61 12.82
CA GLN A 50 -7.52 -8.17 14.12
C GLN A 50 -7.38 -7.09 15.19
N LYS A 51 -8.42 -6.92 15.99
CA LYS A 51 -8.36 -6.01 17.14
C LYS A 51 -7.53 -6.63 18.24
N VAL A 52 -6.68 -5.82 18.86
CA VAL A 52 -5.91 -6.24 20.01
C VAL A 52 -6.84 -6.29 21.21
N GLN A 53 -6.95 -7.47 21.83
CA GLN A 53 -7.79 -7.67 23.00
C GLN A 53 -6.96 -7.63 24.27
N ALA A 54 -7.47 -6.93 25.27
CA ALA A 54 -6.86 -6.82 26.59
C ALA A 54 -7.97 -6.68 27.63
N PHE A 55 -7.62 -6.73 28.92
CA PHE A 55 -8.58 -6.48 30.01
C PHE A 55 -9.26 -5.13 29.89
N VAL A 56 -8.53 -4.14 29.37
CA VAL A 56 -9.08 -2.82 29.06
C VAL A 56 -9.03 -2.67 27.53
N ALA A 57 -10.12 -2.16 26.94
CA ALA A 57 -10.15 -1.91 25.50
C ALA A 57 -9.05 -0.92 25.11
N THR A 58 -8.16 -1.35 24.20
CA THR A 58 -7.01 -0.54 23.80
C THR A 58 -7.28 0.37 22.62
N GLY A 59 -8.32 0.07 21.83
CA GLY A 59 -8.57 0.75 20.58
C GLY A 59 -7.58 0.42 19.47
N LEU A 60 -6.63 -0.49 19.75
CA LEU A 60 -5.61 -0.90 18.79
C LEU A 60 -6.12 -1.99 17.86
N THR A 61 -5.77 -1.85 16.60
CA THR A 61 -6.00 -2.88 15.59
C THR A 61 -4.66 -3.26 14.97
N THR A 62 -4.44 -4.55 14.80
CA THR A 62 -3.31 -5.09 14.06
C THR A 62 -3.79 -5.55 12.71
N CYS A 63 -3.12 -5.14 11.63
CA CYS A 63 -3.47 -5.64 10.31
C CYS A 63 -2.22 -5.98 9.50
N ARG A 64 -2.42 -6.84 8.51
CA ARG A 64 -1.44 -7.07 7.45
C ARG A 64 -1.92 -6.28 6.25
N PHE A 65 -1.14 -5.28 5.89
CA PHE A 65 -1.46 -4.38 4.80
C PHE A 65 -0.54 -4.69 3.62
N GLU A 66 -1.10 -4.76 2.43
CA GLU A 66 -0.30 -4.99 1.24
C GLU A 66 -0.35 -3.81 0.29
N VAL A 67 0.78 -3.52 -0.33
CA VAL A 67 0.91 -2.55 -1.39
C VAL A 67 1.61 -3.24 -2.55
N SER A 68 0.94 -3.30 -3.69
CA SER A 68 1.49 -3.93 -4.89
C SER A 68 1.90 -2.85 -5.88
N ALA A 69 3.17 -2.86 -6.25
CA ALA A 69 3.71 -1.97 -7.28
C ALA A 69 3.65 -2.70 -8.62
N VAL A 70 2.89 -2.16 -9.56
CA VAL A 70 2.66 -2.76 -10.88
C VAL A 70 3.35 -1.92 -11.94
N ALA A 71 4.19 -2.53 -12.76
CA ALA A 71 4.92 -1.84 -13.83
C ALA A 71 5.17 -2.75 -15.02
N ARG A 72 5.60 -2.17 -16.14
CA ARG A 72 5.89 -2.93 -17.36
C ARG A 72 7.21 -3.69 -17.31
N THR A 73 8.14 -3.25 -16.49
CA THR A 73 9.44 -3.92 -16.31
C THR A 73 9.65 -4.26 -14.84
N ARG A 74 10.49 -5.28 -14.61
CA ARG A 74 10.85 -5.68 -13.25
C ARG A 74 11.60 -4.54 -12.53
N ALA A 75 12.48 -3.85 -13.24
CA ALA A 75 13.25 -2.74 -12.66
C ALA A 75 12.33 -1.60 -12.20
N ASP A 76 11.33 -1.25 -13.00
CA ASP A 76 10.37 -0.20 -12.65
C ASP A 76 9.51 -0.62 -11.46
N ALA A 77 9.03 -1.87 -11.43
CA ALA A 77 8.26 -2.38 -10.30
C ALA A 77 9.08 -2.32 -9.00
N GLN A 78 10.36 -2.69 -9.06
CA GLN A 78 11.24 -2.64 -7.90
C GLN A 78 11.56 -1.21 -7.48
N ALA A 79 11.70 -0.28 -8.43
CA ALA A 79 11.91 1.14 -8.12
C ALA A 79 10.70 1.74 -7.38
N VAL A 80 9.50 1.44 -7.85
CA VAL A 80 8.26 1.88 -7.19
C VAL A 80 8.15 1.25 -5.81
N ALA A 81 8.43 -0.04 -5.68
CA ALA A 81 8.41 -0.73 -4.39
C ALA A 81 9.39 -0.11 -3.39
N THR A 82 10.59 0.26 -3.84
CA THR A 82 11.57 0.93 -2.98
C THR A 82 11.06 2.28 -2.49
N ALA A 83 10.44 3.06 -3.37
CA ALA A 83 9.86 4.34 -2.98
C ALA A 83 8.75 4.17 -1.94
N VAL A 84 7.89 3.17 -2.11
CA VAL A 84 6.84 2.83 -1.15
C VAL A 84 7.44 2.41 0.20
N MET A 85 8.47 1.58 0.17
CA MET A 85 9.18 1.15 1.37
C MET A 85 9.71 2.35 2.16
N LEU A 86 10.34 3.30 1.48
CA LEU A 86 10.88 4.50 2.12
C LEU A 86 9.77 5.39 2.70
N ALA A 87 8.60 5.39 2.08
CA ALA A 87 7.47 6.20 2.54
C ALA A 87 6.78 5.60 3.76
N LEU A 88 6.67 4.29 3.83
CA LEU A 88 5.82 3.60 4.80
C LEU A 88 6.57 2.90 5.92
N ASN A 89 7.74 2.32 5.65
CA ASN A 89 8.44 1.55 6.67
C ASN A 89 8.90 2.48 7.81
N GLY A 90 8.45 2.16 9.01
CA GLY A 90 8.72 2.99 10.19
C GLY A 90 7.84 4.22 10.33
N TRP A 91 6.85 4.39 9.46
CA TRP A 91 5.94 5.53 9.55
C TRP A 91 5.06 5.44 10.79
N THR A 92 4.98 6.55 11.53
CA THR A 92 4.02 6.74 12.62
C THR A 92 3.40 8.13 12.46
N GLY A 93 2.19 8.28 12.96
CA GLY A 93 1.52 9.58 12.88
C GLY A 93 0.02 9.45 12.93
N THR A 94 -0.65 10.59 12.85
CA THR A 94 -2.11 10.66 12.87
C THR A 94 -2.60 11.26 11.57
N ASP A 95 -3.63 10.63 10.99
CA ASP A 95 -4.33 11.13 9.82
C ASP A 95 -5.84 11.00 10.10
N GLY A 96 -6.50 12.13 10.31
CA GLY A 96 -7.89 12.13 10.71
C GLY A 96 -8.12 11.41 12.04
N SER A 97 -8.96 10.39 12.03
CA SER A 97 -9.25 9.57 13.22
C SER A 97 -8.28 8.41 13.41
N ILE A 98 -7.37 8.19 12.46
CA ILE A 98 -6.44 7.06 12.50
C ILE A 98 -5.08 7.51 13.04
N THR A 99 -4.59 6.81 14.06
CA THR A 99 -3.25 7.02 14.61
C THR A 99 -2.44 5.75 14.37
N VAL A 100 -1.42 5.87 13.52
CA VAL A 100 -0.53 4.75 13.21
C VAL A 100 0.55 4.67 14.29
N GLN A 101 0.57 3.55 15.00
CA GLN A 101 1.53 3.29 16.07
C GLN A 101 2.79 2.62 15.53
N GLN A 102 2.63 1.75 14.53
CA GLN A 102 3.73 1.01 13.94
C GLN A 102 3.36 0.60 12.52
N PHE A 103 4.30 0.75 11.60
CA PHE A 103 4.14 0.35 10.21
C PHE A 103 5.47 -0.26 9.77
N LEU A 104 5.56 -1.58 9.76
CA LEU A 104 6.82 -2.29 9.51
C LEU A 104 6.70 -3.23 8.32
N HIS A 105 7.69 -3.15 7.43
CA HIS A 105 7.82 -4.06 6.30
C HIS A 105 8.08 -5.48 6.80
N SER A 106 7.31 -6.42 6.28
CA SER A 106 7.38 -7.82 6.65
C SER A 106 7.96 -8.68 5.53
N ASN A 107 7.52 -8.47 4.28
CA ASN A 107 7.89 -9.32 3.17
C ASN A 107 7.70 -8.60 1.84
N THR A 108 8.53 -8.96 0.85
CA THR A 108 8.38 -8.49 -0.53
C THR A 108 8.47 -9.67 -1.48
N MET A 109 7.52 -9.75 -2.42
CA MET A 109 7.55 -10.73 -3.50
C MET A 109 7.41 -10.03 -4.84
N THR A 110 8.21 -10.43 -5.82
CA THR A 110 8.12 -9.89 -7.18
C THR A 110 7.81 -11.02 -8.14
N ALA A 111 6.80 -10.83 -8.98
CA ALA A 111 6.36 -11.83 -9.93
C ALA A 111 5.87 -11.18 -11.23
N TYR A 112 5.91 -11.95 -12.31
CA TYR A 112 5.31 -11.56 -13.58
C TYR A 112 3.83 -11.91 -13.55
N GLN A 113 3.01 -11.00 -14.06
CA GLN A 113 1.57 -11.20 -14.22
C GLN A 113 1.22 -11.16 -15.70
N ASP A 114 0.47 -12.15 -16.16
CA ASP A 114 -0.02 -12.20 -17.53
C ASP A 114 -0.90 -11.00 -17.86
N PRO A 115 -1.01 -10.62 -19.15
CA PRO A 115 -1.87 -9.51 -19.53
C PRO A 115 -3.32 -9.72 -19.06
N ILE A 116 -3.90 -8.68 -18.47
CA ILE A 116 -5.33 -8.67 -18.19
C ILE A 116 -6.09 -8.32 -19.45
N SER A 117 -7.40 -8.58 -19.46
CA SER A 117 -8.25 -8.34 -20.63
C SER A 117 -8.05 -6.93 -21.19
N GLY A 118 -7.79 -6.85 -22.50
CA GLY A 118 -7.55 -5.58 -23.21
C GLY A 118 -6.10 -5.11 -23.23
N GLU A 119 -5.18 -5.83 -22.58
CA GLU A 119 -3.75 -5.50 -22.60
C GLU A 119 -2.99 -6.36 -23.59
N SER A 120 -1.98 -5.76 -24.23
CA SER A 120 -1.12 -6.47 -25.18
C SER A 120 0.12 -7.09 -24.52
N ALA A 121 0.46 -6.69 -23.32
CA ALA A 121 1.63 -7.16 -22.57
C ALA A 121 1.31 -7.31 -21.09
N GLY A 122 2.00 -8.24 -20.43
CA GLY A 122 1.89 -8.43 -19.00
C GLY A 122 2.62 -7.35 -18.21
N THR A 123 2.61 -7.52 -16.91
CA THR A 123 3.23 -6.59 -15.97
C THR A 123 4.05 -7.36 -14.94
N PHE A 124 4.95 -6.65 -14.28
CA PHE A 124 5.63 -7.16 -13.10
C PHE A 124 5.00 -6.52 -11.87
N VAL A 125 4.80 -7.33 -10.84
CA VAL A 125 4.18 -6.91 -9.59
C VAL A 125 5.17 -7.16 -8.47
N SER A 126 5.55 -6.10 -7.75
CA SER A 126 6.28 -6.21 -6.50
C SER A 126 5.29 -5.97 -5.36
N GLN A 127 4.96 -7.03 -4.65
CA GLN A 127 4.02 -6.98 -3.54
C GLN A 127 4.78 -6.81 -2.23
N LEU A 128 4.49 -5.72 -1.52
CA LEU A 128 5.04 -5.47 -0.19
C LEU A 128 3.96 -5.73 0.85
N VAL A 129 4.32 -6.51 1.86
CA VAL A 129 3.43 -6.80 2.98
C VAL A 129 3.97 -6.11 4.22
N PHE A 130 3.12 -5.39 4.91
CA PHE A 130 3.47 -4.65 6.13
C PHE A 130 2.65 -5.17 7.31
N SER A 131 3.28 -5.19 8.47
CA SER A 131 2.60 -5.40 9.75
C SER A 131 2.30 -4.02 10.33
N VAL A 132 1.03 -3.75 10.60
CA VAL A 132 0.56 -2.41 11.00
C VAL A 132 -0.20 -2.50 12.31
N HIS A 133 0.13 -1.61 13.25
CA HIS A 133 -0.63 -1.40 14.47
C HIS A 133 -1.16 0.03 14.45
N TYR A 134 -2.46 0.18 14.59
CA TYR A 134 -3.09 1.50 14.55
C TYR A 134 -4.29 1.57 15.49
N ALA A 135 -4.68 2.81 15.83
CA ALA A 135 -5.87 3.12 16.62
C ALA A 135 -6.78 4.03 15.81
N GLY A 136 -8.08 3.85 15.98
CA GLY A 136 -9.03 4.69 15.25
C GLY A 136 -10.42 4.14 15.09
#